data_8bb445030621b817868214a3b367fb04
#
_entry.id   8bb445030621b817868214a3b367fb04
#
_cell.length_a   1.000
_cell.length_b   1.000
_cell.length_c   1.000
_cell.angle_alpha   90.00
_cell.angle_beta   90.00
_cell.angle_gamma   90.00
#
_symmetry.space_group_name_H-M   'P 1'
#
loop_
_entity.id
_entity.type
_entity.pdbx_description
1 polymer ?
#
loop_
_entity_poly.entity_id
_entity_poly.type
_entity_poly.pdbx_seq_one_letter_code
_entity_poly.pdbx_strand_id
1 'polypeptide(L)'
;MKRENLHFETLQLHVGQEQSDPATDARAVPIYQTTSYVFHDSAHAAARFGLAAPGNIYGRLTNSTQSVFEERVAALEGGAAGLAVASGAAAIAYAFDNITRMGDHIVAARTIYGGTYNLLAHTLPEHGVATTFVDPSDPANFSKAIGEKTKAVFIETLGNPNSNIVDVEEVARIAHRHAIPLIVDNTFGTPYLFRPIEHGADIVVHSATKFIGGHGSSLGGVIVDSGRFDWSVSGKFPQLTEPDPSYHGVRFVEAAGATAYAVRARAILLRDTGATISPFNAFLLLQGLETLSLRVERHVANALKIVEFLTAHPKVRKVNHPALPEHPDHALYVRYFPQGAGSIFTFEIKGGQPEAFRFIDSLEIFSLLANVADVKSLVIHPASTTHSQQIGRAHV
;
A
#
# COMPACT_ATOMS: atom_id res chain seq x y z
N MET A 1 -19.13 -7.73 -19.17
CA MET A 1 -17.78 -8.17 -19.60
C MET A 1 -17.11 -8.76 -18.37
N LYS A 2 -16.47 -9.94 -18.44
CA LYS A 2 -15.77 -10.49 -17.25
C LYS A 2 -14.46 -9.73 -17.06
N ARG A 3 -14.22 -9.20 -15.86
CA ARG A 3 -13.02 -8.41 -15.51
C ARG A 3 -11.71 -9.15 -15.76
N GLU A 4 -11.72 -10.49 -15.62
CA GLU A 4 -10.59 -11.41 -15.86
C GLU A 4 -10.00 -11.34 -17.28
N ASN A 5 -10.78 -10.85 -18.26
CA ASN A 5 -10.37 -10.76 -19.67
C ASN A 5 -9.99 -9.33 -20.08
N LEU A 6 -9.91 -8.39 -19.14
CA LEU A 6 -9.57 -7.00 -19.43
C LEU A 6 -8.08 -6.73 -19.17
N HIS A 7 -7.47 -5.95 -20.07
CA HIS A 7 -6.13 -5.43 -19.88
C HIS A 7 -6.10 -4.37 -18.78
N PHE A 8 -4.91 -4.13 -18.21
CA PHE A 8 -4.70 -3.18 -17.13
C PHE A 8 -5.30 -1.79 -17.43
N GLU A 9 -5.05 -1.27 -18.63
CA GLU A 9 -5.51 0.05 -19.06
C GLU A 9 -7.05 0.13 -19.15
N THR A 10 -7.71 -0.97 -19.46
CA THR A 10 -9.17 -1.04 -19.45
C THR A 10 -9.70 -1.09 -18.02
N LEU A 11 -9.08 -1.87 -17.15
CA LEU A 11 -9.44 -1.95 -15.72
C LEU A 11 -9.29 -0.59 -15.05
N GLN A 12 -8.16 0.12 -15.27
CA GLN A 12 -7.88 1.41 -14.63
C GLN A 12 -8.86 2.52 -15.02
N LEU A 13 -9.54 2.38 -16.18
CA LEU A 13 -10.49 3.36 -16.68
C LEU A 13 -11.95 3.05 -16.34
N HIS A 14 -12.31 1.76 -16.22
CA HIS A 14 -13.72 1.36 -16.26
C HIS A 14 -14.24 0.67 -15.02
N VAL A 15 -13.40 0.01 -14.20
CA VAL A 15 -13.89 -0.74 -13.03
C VAL A 15 -14.53 0.18 -12.01
N GLY A 16 -15.69 -0.25 -11.50
CA GLY A 16 -16.54 0.53 -10.58
C GLY A 16 -17.38 1.60 -11.27
N GLN A 17 -17.24 1.72 -12.61
CA GLN A 17 -17.89 2.74 -13.43
C GLN A 17 -18.33 2.16 -14.79
N GLU A 18 -18.62 0.86 -14.81
CA GLU A 18 -19.06 0.16 -16.03
C GLU A 18 -20.39 0.71 -16.56
N GLN A 19 -21.23 1.23 -15.64
CA GLN A 19 -22.46 1.93 -15.96
C GLN A 19 -22.32 3.41 -15.58
N SER A 20 -23.09 4.29 -16.24
CA SER A 20 -23.25 5.68 -15.83
C SER A 20 -23.95 5.78 -14.47
N ASP A 21 -23.88 6.94 -13.82
CA ASP A 21 -24.62 7.19 -12.59
C ASP A 21 -26.13 7.00 -12.82
N PRO A 22 -26.82 6.12 -12.06
CA PRO A 22 -28.22 5.78 -12.34
C PRO A 22 -29.21 6.91 -12.03
N ALA A 23 -28.79 7.94 -11.32
CA ALA A 23 -29.67 9.06 -10.97
C ALA A 23 -29.59 10.22 -11.97
N THR A 24 -28.43 10.38 -12.65
CA THR A 24 -28.17 11.57 -13.46
C THR A 24 -27.64 11.24 -14.85
N ASP A 25 -27.38 9.97 -15.18
CA ASP A 25 -26.71 9.51 -16.37
C ASP A 25 -25.29 10.08 -16.55
N ALA A 26 -24.69 10.66 -15.50
CA ALA A 26 -23.37 11.22 -15.54
C ALA A 26 -22.31 10.14 -15.87
N ARG A 27 -21.46 10.43 -16.86
CA ARG A 27 -20.37 9.51 -17.24
C ARG A 27 -19.19 9.61 -16.28
N ALA A 28 -18.85 10.80 -15.78
CA ALA A 28 -17.84 10.96 -14.74
C ALA A 28 -18.39 10.47 -13.39
N VAL A 29 -17.50 9.97 -12.52
CA VAL A 29 -17.91 9.58 -11.15
C VAL A 29 -18.39 10.80 -10.39
N PRO A 30 -19.64 10.85 -9.90
CA PRO A 30 -20.10 11.97 -9.10
C PRO A 30 -19.38 12.04 -7.75
N ILE A 31 -19.20 13.28 -7.24
CA ILE A 31 -18.65 13.50 -5.90
C ILE A 31 -19.83 13.57 -4.92
N TYR A 32 -20.08 12.48 -4.20
CA TYR A 32 -21.11 12.41 -3.18
C TYR A 32 -20.63 13.00 -1.84
N GLN A 33 -20.60 14.32 -1.74
CA GLN A 33 -20.18 15.04 -0.54
C GLN A 33 -21.31 15.10 0.47
N THR A 34 -21.55 14.00 1.17
CA THR A 34 -22.61 13.87 2.18
C THR A 34 -22.14 13.08 3.40
N THR A 35 -22.71 13.40 4.57
CA THR A 35 -22.45 12.68 5.81
C THR A 35 -23.39 11.49 6.01
N SER A 36 -24.64 11.57 5.55
CA SER A 36 -25.70 10.61 5.88
C SER A 36 -26.60 10.33 4.69
N TYR A 37 -27.28 9.20 4.75
CA TYR A 37 -28.20 8.72 3.73
C TYR A 37 -29.56 8.42 4.33
N VAL A 38 -30.64 8.70 3.59
CA VAL A 38 -32.00 8.47 4.02
C VAL A 38 -32.39 7.01 3.82
N PHE A 39 -33.04 6.41 4.82
CA PHE A 39 -33.64 5.08 4.72
C PHE A 39 -35.08 5.18 4.25
N HIS A 40 -35.58 4.14 3.57
CA HIS A 40 -36.94 4.11 3.07
C HIS A 40 -37.93 3.97 4.23
N ASP A 41 -37.57 3.15 5.23
CA ASP A 41 -38.36 2.90 6.46
C ASP A 41 -37.45 2.35 7.57
N SER A 42 -38.00 2.08 8.73
CA SER A 42 -37.29 1.55 9.90
C SER A 42 -36.75 0.13 9.70
N ALA A 43 -37.45 -0.71 8.92
CA ALA A 43 -36.97 -2.07 8.61
C ALA A 43 -35.76 -2.04 7.69
N HIS A 44 -35.77 -1.17 6.68
CA HIS A 44 -34.61 -0.93 5.82
C HIS A 44 -33.41 -0.42 6.62
N ALA A 45 -33.62 0.51 7.55
CA ALA A 45 -32.57 0.98 8.45
C ALA A 45 -31.97 -0.18 9.26
N ALA A 46 -32.80 -0.98 9.91
CA ALA A 46 -32.37 -2.13 10.70
C ALA A 46 -31.57 -3.16 9.86
N ALA A 47 -32.03 -3.46 8.65
CA ALA A 47 -31.34 -4.39 7.74
C ALA A 47 -29.94 -3.88 7.33
N ARG A 48 -29.80 -2.57 7.10
CA ARG A 48 -28.49 -1.94 6.80
C ARG A 48 -27.52 -2.04 7.98
N PHE A 49 -27.96 -1.67 9.19
CA PHE A 49 -27.14 -1.74 10.40
C PHE A 49 -26.78 -3.19 10.79
N GLY A 50 -27.68 -4.13 10.52
CA GLY A 50 -27.46 -5.56 10.76
C GLY A 50 -26.65 -6.29 9.68
N LEU A 51 -26.11 -5.58 8.67
CA LEU A 51 -25.41 -6.15 7.50
C LEU A 51 -26.25 -7.13 6.67
N ALA A 52 -27.58 -7.14 6.84
CA ALA A 52 -28.50 -7.98 6.08
C ALA A 52 -28.85 -7.38 4.71
N ALA A 53 -28.60 -6.09 4.50
CA ALA A 53 -28.76 -5.40 3.22
C ALA A 53 -27.54 -4.52 2.90
N PRO A 54 -26.98 -4.61 1.69
CA PRO A 54 -25.84 -3.78 1.28
C PRO A 54 -26.29 -2.32 1.03
N GLY A 55 -25.37 -1.36 1.19
CA GLY A 55 -25.53 0.04 0.78
C GLY A 55 -25.04 1.06 1.80
N ASN A 56 -25.29 2.33 1.49
CA ASN A 56 -24.80 3.44 2.27
C ASN A 56 -25.60 3.65 3.56
N ILE A 57 -24.91 3.98 4.65
CA ILE A 57 -25.47 4.30 5.95
C ILE A 57 -25.01 5.70 6.37
N TYR A 58 -23.72 5.89 6.46
CA TYR A 58 -23.05 7.10 6.90
C TYR A 58 -21.72 7.28 6.17
N GLY A 59 -21.42 8.49 5.74
CA GLY A 59 -20.26 8.79 4.87
C GLY A 59 -18.90 8.40 5.41
N ARG A 60 -18.75 8.19 6.72
CA ARG A 60 -17.52 7.63 7.31
C ARG A 60 -17.32 6.16 6.94
N LEU A 61 -18.39 5.38 6.84
CA LEU A 61 -18.35 3.93 6.60
C LEU A 61 -18.41 3.60 5.11
N THR A 62 -19.30 4.26 4.39
CA THR A 62 -19.58 3.97 2.97
C THR A 62 -19.92 5.26 2.23
N ASN A 63 -19.40 5.38 1.01
CA ASN A 63 -19.67 6.49 0.12
C ASN A 63 -19.48 6.05 -1.34
N SER A 64 -20.41 6.38 -2.21
CA SER A 64 -20.39 5.90 -3.61
C SER A 64 -19.14 6.33 -4.40
N THR A 65 -18.61 7.53 -4.15
CA THR A 65 -17.36 7.99 -4.79
C THR A 65 -16.15 7.17 -4.31
N GLN A 66 -16.09 6.93 -2.99
CA GLN A 66 -15.03 6.10 -2.39
C GLN A 66 -15.10 4.66 -2.89
N SER A 67 -16.30 4.09 -3.03
CA SER A 67 -16.49 2.71 -3.49
C SER A 67 -15.92 2.48 -4.89
N VAL A 68 -16.07 3.42 -5.82
CA VAL A 68 -15.47 3.33 -7.15
C VAL A 68 -13.95 3.26 -7.07
N PHE A 69 -13.33 4.08 -6.21
CA PHE A 69 -11.89 4.06 -5.98
C PHE A 69 -11.44 2.71 -5.39
N GLU A 70 -12.14 2.22 -4.38
CA GLU A 70 -11.85 0.94 -3.72
C GLU A 70 -11.92 -0.24 -4.69
N GLU A 71 -13.01 -0.34 -5.46
CA GLU A 71 -13.21 -1.39 -6.44
C GLU A 71 -12.14 -1.37 -7.55
N ARG A 72 -11.79 -0.17 -8.02
CA ARG A 72 -10.82 -0.02 -9.10
C ARG A 72 -9.43 -0.42 -8.65
N VAL A 73 -8.97 0.02 -7.49
CA VAL A 73 -7.65 -0.39 -6.96
C VAL A 73 -7.62 -1.88 -6.66
N ALA A 74 -8.69 -2.43 -6.05
CA ALA A 74 -8.78 -3.87 -5.80
C ALA A 74 -8.68 -4.68 -7.10
N ALA A 75 -9.38 -4.28 -8.15
CA ALA A 75 -9.30 -4.96 -9.46
C ALA A 75 -7.91 -4.86 -10.10
N LEU A 76 -7.24 -3.72 -9.98
CA LEU A 76 -5.89 -3.52 -10.51
C LEU A 76 -4.85 -4.39 -9.80
N GLU A 77 -4.98 -4.59 -8.49
CA GLU A 77 -4.13 -5.50 -7.70
C GLU A 77 -4.53 -6.98 -7.84
N GLY A 78 -5.72 -7.27 -8.40
CA GLY A 78 -6.24 -8.64 -8.47
C GLY A 78 -6.83 -9.13 -7.14
N GLY A 79 -7.26 -8.22 -6.28
CA GLY A 79 -7.87 -8.48 -4.99
C GLY A 79 -9.39 -8.62 -5.03
N ALA A 80 -9.96 -9.14 -3.94
CA ALA A 80 -11.40 -9.35 -3.75
C ALA A 80 -12.12 -8.10 -3.24
N ALA A 81 -11.46 -7.26 -2.44
CA ALA A 81 -12.04 -6.04 -1.88
C ALA A 81 -10.98 -4.98 -1.59
N GLY A 82 -11.39 -3.71 -1.61
CA GLY A 82 -10.59 -2.56 -1.21
C GLY A 82 -11.22 -1.79 -0.05
N LEU A 83 -10.40 -1.14 0.75
CA LEU A 83 -10.81 -0.18 1.78
C LEU A 83 -9.97 1.09 1.66
N ALA A 84 -10.60 2.18 1.26
CA ALA A 84 -9.96 3.49 1.19
C ALA A 84 -9.95 4.17 2.57
N VAL A 85 -8.81 4.77 2.91
CA VAL A 85 -8.58 5.47 4.18
C VAL A 85 -7.86 6.80 3.95
N ALA A 86 -7.78 7.64 4.98
CA ALA A 86 -7.30 9.01 4.89
C ALA A 86 -5.83 9.16 4.47
N SER A 87 -5.00 8.13 4.64
CA SER A 87 -3.56 8.17 4.32
C SER A 87 -2.96 6.78 4.21
N GLY A 88 -1.77 6.66 3.60
CA GLY A 88 -0.99 5.43 3.61
C GLY A 88 -0.64 4.97 5.02
N ALA A 89 -0.34 5.89 5.92
CA ALA A 89 -0.07 5.56 7.34
C ALA A 89 -1.30 4.93 8.02
N ALA A 90 -2.50 5.44 7.73
CA ALA A 90 -3.74 4.84 8.22
C ALA A 90 -3.99 3.44 7.62
N ALA A 91 -3.66 3.24 6.34
CA ALA A 91 -3.77 1.93 5.70
C ALA A 91 -2.85 0.90 6.39
N ILE A 92 -1.61 1.27 6.67
CA ILE A 92 -0.64 0.41 7.34
C ILE A 92 -1.08 0.13 8.79
N ALA A 93 -1.48 1.16 9.55
CA ALA A 93 -1.95 0.97 10.92
C ALA A 93 -3.16 0.02 10.97
N TYR A 94 -4.16 0.25 10.13
CA TYR A 94 -5.34 -0.62 10.06
C TYR A 94 -5.00 -2.04 9.59
N ALA A 95 -4.00 -2.20 8.72
CA ALA A 95 -3.59 -3.52 8.28
C ALA A 95 -3.08 -4.37 9.46
N PHE A 96 -2.39 -3.78 10.42
CA PHE A 96 -1.95 -4.48 11.62
C PHE A 96 -3.04 -4.56 12.70
N ASP A 97 -3.69 -3.45 13.03
CA ASP A 97 -4.71 -3.38 14.09
C ASP A 97 -5.88 -4.34 13.83
N ASN A 98 -6.13 -4.65 12.55
CA ASN A 98 -7.18 -5.59 12.14
C ASN A 98 -6.91 -7.03 12.60
N ILE A 99 -5.66 -7.41 12.82
CA ILE A 99 -5.26 -8.81 13.09
C ILE A 99 -4.35 -8.97 14.31
N THR A 100 -3.97 -7.89 14.98
CA THR A 100 -3.13 -7.95 16.18
C THR A 100 -3.88 -7.50 17.43
N ARG A 101 -3.41 -7.96 18.57
CA ARG A 101 -3.84 -7.58 19.93
C ARG A 101 -2.62 -7.45 20.82
N MET A 102 -2.82 -6.91 22.02
CA MET A 102 -1.77 -6.89 23.06
C MET A 102 -1.16 -8.28 23.26
N GLY A 103 0.16 -8.36 23.21
CA GLY A 103 0.94 -9.59 23.33
C GLY A 103 1.29 -10.26 22.01
N ASP A 104 0.76 -9.77 20.88
CA ASP A 104 1.06 -10.28 19.54
C ASP A 104 2.40 -9.74 19.00
N HIS A 105 2.84 -10.32 17.90
CA HIS A 105 4.13 -10.05 17.28
C HIS A 105 4.00 -9.93 15.75
N ILE A 106 4.85 -9.09 15.15
CA ILE A 106 4.99 -8.88 13.71
C ILE A 106 6.44 -9.13 13.31
N VAL A 107 6.68 -9.73 12.16
CA VAL A 107 8.00 -9.79 11.53
C VAL A 107 8.01 -8.84 10.34
N ALA A 108 8.93 -7.89 10.29
CA ALA A 108 9.01 -6.90 9.23
C ALA A 108 10.40 -6.84 8.59
N ALA A 109 10.46 -6.58 7.29
CA ALA A 109 11.72 -6.21 6.66
C ALA A 109 12.25 -4.91 7.26
N ARG A 110 13.57 -4.80 7.44
CA ARG A 110 14.18 -3.55 7.93
C ARG A 110 14.26 -2.45 6.86
N THR A 111 14.06 -2.81 5.57
CA THR A 111 14.16 -1.90 4.43
C THR A 111 12.81 -1.28 4.05
N ILE A 112 12.05 -0.81 5.04
CA ILE A 112 10.73 -0.22 4.89
C ILE A 112 10.73 1.29 5.10
N TYR A 113 9.66 1.96 4.70
CA TYR A 113 9.45 3.39 4.90
C TYR A 113 9.63 3.81 6.35
N GLY A 114 10.31 4.95 6.59
CA GLY A 114 10.64 5.42 7.93
C GLY A 114 9.44 5.62 8.85
N GLY A 115 8.29 6.07 8.31
CA GLY A 115 7.05 6.20 9.09
C GLY A 115 6.50 4.85 9.55
N THR A 116 6.55 3.84 8.69
CA THR A 116 6.17 2.45 9.03
C THR A 116 7.14 1.86 10.06
N TYR A 117 8.45 2.11 9.88
CA TYR A 117 9.44 1.69 10.86
C TYR A 117 9.13 2.28 12.25
N ASN A 118 8.85 3.59 12.34
CA ASN A 118 8.52 4.24 13.60
C ASN A 118 7.22 3.70 14.22
N LEU A 119 6.20 3.45 13.42
CA LEU A 119 4.96 2.79 13.88
C LEU A 119 5.27 1.45 14.53
N LEU A 120 6.04 0.60 13.84
CA LEU A 120 6.35 -0.76 14.28
C LEU A 120 7.37 -0.81 15.43
N ALA A 121 8.34 0.12 15.45
CA ALA A 121 9.41 0.13 16.45
C ALA A 121 9.02 0.83 17.76
N HIS A 122 8.10 1.78 17.72
CA HIS A 122 7.80 2.65 18.85
C HIS A 122 6.32 2.69 19.21
N THR A 123 5.43 2.97 18.26
CA THR A 123 4.00 3.18 18.55
C THR A 123 3.28 1.87 18.90
N LEU A 124 3.41 0.82 18.09
CA LEU A 124 2.75 -0.46 18.36
C LEU A 124 3.24 -1.15 19.63
N PRO A 125 4.53 -1.07 20.03
CA PRO A 125 4.96 -1.56 21.33
C PRO A 125 4.27 -0.92 22.53
N GLU A 126 3.88 0.36 22.44
CA GLU A 126 3.08 1.02 23.50
C GLU A 126 1.67 0.42 23.61
N HIS A 127 1.16 -0.18 22.52
CA HIS A 127 -0.09 -0.92 22.49
C HIS A 127 0.10 -2.44 22.75
N GLY A 128 1.33 -2.84 23.10
CA GLY A 128 1.67 -4.22 23.44
C GLY A 128 1.90 -5.14 22.26
N VAL A 129 2.09 -4.64 21.05
CA VAL A 129 2.44 -5.42 19.86
C VAL A 129 3.93 -5.28 19.57
N ALA A 130 4.67 -6.38 19.64
CA ALA A 130 6.10 -6.39 19.38
C ALA A 130 6.44 -6.57 17.91
N THR A 131 7.61 -6.07 17.46
CA THR A 131 8.09 -6.27 16.10
C THR A 131 9.54 -6.73 16.07
N THR A 132 9.84 -7.74 15.26
CA THR A 132 11.21 -8.11 14.91
C THR A 132 11.52 -7.68 13.47
N PHE A 133 12.54 -6.84 13.31
CA PHE A 133 13.04 -6.42 12.01
C PHE A 133 14.12 -7.36 11.50
N VAL A 134 14.00 -7.81 10.25
CA VAL A 134 14.94 -8.73 9.62
C VAL A 134 15.56 -8.15 8.36
N ASP A 135 16.74 -8.64 8.00
CA ASP A 135 17.35 -8.36 6.71
C ASP A 135 16.62 -9.14 5.61
N PRO A 136 15.95 -8.48 4.66
CA PRO A 136 15.19 -9.17 3.62
C PRO A 136 16.04 -9.77 2.50
N SER A 137 17.35 -9.51 2.47
CA SER A 137 18.26 -10.07 1.45
C SER A 137 18.39 -11.60 1.54
N ASP A 138 18.15 -12.18 2.72
CA ASP A 138 18.01 -13.63 2.92
C ASP A 138 16.59 -13.93 3.46
N PRO A 139 15.69 -14.50 2.65
CA PRO A 139 14.34 -14.87 3.09
C PRO A 139 14.31 -15.80 4.31
N ALA A 140 15.35 -16.59 4.56
CA ALA A 140 15.44 -17.46 5.74
C ALA A 140 15.41 -16.67 7.06
N ASN A 141 15.77 -15.40 7.05
CA ASN A 141 15.70 -14.53 8.23
C ASN A 141 14.27 -14.32 8.73
N PHE A 142 13.29 -14.29 7.81
CA PHE A 142 11.88 -14.23 8.21
C PHE A 142 11.47 -15.49 8.96
N SER A 143 11.82 -16.68 8.46
CA SER A 143 11.49 -17.94 9.11
C SER A 143 12.10 -18.04 10.52
N LYS A 144 13.33 -17.57 10.71
CA LYS A 144 14.00 -17.56 12.02
C LYS A 144 13.33 -16.64 13.05
N ALA A 145 12.69 -15.57 12.57
CA ALA A 145 12.06 -14.55 13.42
C ALA A 145 10.58 -14.86 13.74
N ILE A 146 9.93 -15.72 12.96
CA ILE A 146 8.53 -16.09 13.18
C ILE A 146 8.43 -16.99 14.40
N GLY A 147 7.58 -16.59 15.37
CA GLY A 147 7.25 -17.35 16.56
C GLY A 147 5.75 -17.60 16.71
N GLU A 148 5.36 -18.23 17.81
CA GLU A 148 3.96 -18.60 18.10
C GLU A 148 3.02 -17.38 18.07
N LYS A 149 3.46 -16.25 18.61
CA LYS A 149 2.68 -14.99 18.69
C LYS A 149 2.70 -14.17 17.40
N THR A 150 3.45 -14.58 16.38
CA THR A 150 3.53 -13.83 15.12
C THR A 150 2.21 -13.92 14.37
N LYS A 151 1.70 -12.75 13.97
CA LYS A 151 0.42 -12.59 13.26
C LYS A 151 0.59 -12.25 11.78
N ALA A 152 1.70 -11.64 11.39
CA ALA A 152 1.95 -11.26 10.01
C ALA A 152 3.44 -11.14 9.71
N VAL A 153 3.77 -11.26 8.43
CA VAL A 153 5.02 -10.77 7.85
C VAL A 153 4.71 -9.51 7.05
N PHE A 154 5.57 -8.49 7.14
CA PHE A 154 5.43 -7.24 6.41
C PHE A 154 6.68 -6.91 5.60
N ILE A 155 6.49 -6.56 4.33
CA ILE A 155 7.54 -6.13 3.41
C ILE A 155 7.07 -4.97 2.52
N GLU A 156 8.00 -4.26 1.90
CA GLU A 156 7.74 -3.37 0.75
C GLU A 156 8.23 -4.03 -0.54
N THR A 157 7.52 -3.83 -1.63
CA THR A 157 7.87 -4.36 -2.94
C THR A 157 9.21 -3.80 -3.42
N LEU A 158 9.39 -2.49 -3.24
CA LEU A 158 10.61 -1.73 -3.50
C LEU A 158 10.93 -0.91 -2.26
N GLY A 159 12.07 -1.18 -1.66
CA GLY A 159 12.47 -0.54 -0.41
C GLY A 159 12.80 0.94 -0.55
N ASN A 160 12.58 1.70 0.50
CA ASN A 160 12.82 3.13 0.58
C ASN A 160 14.04 3.42 1.49
N PRO A 161 15.09 4.11 1.04
CA PRO A 161 15.23 4.82 -0.24
C PRO A 161 15.96 4.04 -1.34
N ASN A 162 16.48 2.86 -1.06
CA ASN A 162 17.48 2.18 -1.87
C ASN A 162 16.91 1.31 -3.00
N SER A 163 15.59 1.28 -3.18
CA SER A 163 14.90 0.48 -4.22
C SER A 163 15.32 -1.00 -4.25
N ASN A 164 15.72 -1.53 -3.09
CA ASN A 164 16.00 -2.96 -2.95
C ASN A 164 14.73 -3.79 -3.16
N ILE A 165 14.88 -4.97 -3.75
CA ILE A 165 13.78 -5.87 -4.08
C ILE A 165 13.80 -7.07 -3.12
N VAL A 166 12.61 -7.42 -2.60
CA VAL A 166 12.44 -8.59 -1.75
C VAL A 166 11.88 -9.74 -2.60
N ASP A 167 12.33 -10.98 -2.36
CA ASP A 167 11.74 -12.17 -2.98
C ASP A 167 10.35 -12.44 -2.37
N VAL A 168 9.32 -11.82 -2.94
CA VAL A 168 7.94 -11.84 -2.44
C VAL A 168 7.39 -13.26 -2.37
N GLU A 169 7.64 -14.09 -3.41
CA GLU A 169 7.12 -15.46 -3.46
C GLU A 169 7.73 -16.34 -2.36
N GLU A 170 9.03 -16.21 -2.12
CA GLU A 170 9.68 -16.98 -1.06
C GLU A 170 9.22 -16.54 0.33
N VAL A 171 9.08 -15.21 0.56
CA VAL A 171 8.57 -14.69 1.83
C VAL A 171 7.11 -15.10 2.05
N ALA A 172 6.26 -15.06 1.00
CA ALA A 172 4.88 -15.54 1.06
C ALA A 172 4.83 -17.02 1.46
N ARG A 173 5.65 -17.86 0.81
CA ARG A 173 5.75 -19.29 1.12
C ARG A 173 6.19 -19.55 2.56
N ILE A 174 7.09 -18.71 3.08
CA ILE A 174 7.51 -18.77 4.50
C ILE A 174 6.34 -18.42 5.41
N ALA A 175 5.66 -17.28 5.19
CA ALA A 175 4.53 -16.85 5.99
C ALA A 175 3.41 -17.90 6.02
N HIS A 176 3.03 -18.43 4.87
CA HIS A 176 1.97 -19.42 4.74
C HIS A 176 2.29 -20.74 5.43
N ARG A 177 3.56 -21.20 5.44
CA ARG A 177 3.96 -22.39 6.24
C ARG A 177 3.72 -22.23 7.75
N HIS A 178 3.71 -20.98 8.22
CA HIS A 178 3.40 -20.65 9.61
C HIS A 178 1.94 -20.25 9.81
N ALA A 179 1.10 -20.40 8.78
CA ALA A 179 -0.31 -20.03 8.76
C ALA A 179 -0.56 -18.59 9.22
N ILE A 180 0.24 -17.65 8.70
CA ILE A 180 0.11 -16.22 8.88
C ILE A 180 0.16 -15.50 7.51
N PRO A 181 -0.53 -14.35 7.35
CA PRO A 181 -0.56 -13.62 6.10
C PRO A 181 0.75 -12.88 5.83
N LEU A 182 1.02 -12.68 4.53
CA LEU A 182 1.98 -11.70 4.04
C LEU A 182 1.25 -10.39 3.70
N ILE A 183 1.65 -9.30 4.33
CA ILE A 183 1.21 -7.93 4.04
C ILE A 183 2.31 -7.23 3.25
N VAL A 184 1.97 -6.66 2.10
CA VAL A 184 2.93 -5.99 1.21
C VAL A 184 2.53 -4.53 0.98
N ASP A 185 3.42 -3.61 1.28
CA ASP A 185 3.27 -2.23 0.80
C ASP A 185 3.77 -2.13 -0.64
N ASN A 186 2.83 -1.92 -1.56
CA ASN A 186 3.10 -1.83 -3.00
C ASN A 186 3.09 -0.39 -3.51
N THR A 187 3.31 0.58 -2.64
CA THR A 187 3.28 2.00 -2.99
C THR A 187 4.24 2.33 -4.13
N PHE A 188 5.46 1.77 -4.13
CA PHE A 188 6.48 2.04 -5.16
C PHE A 188 6.36 1.13 -6.37
N GLY A 189 5.98 -0.14 -6.18
CA GLY A 189 5.74 -1.06 -7.28
C GLY A 189 4.54 -0.67 -8.13
N THR A 190 3.52 -0.11 -7.51
CA THR A 190 2.20 0.16 -8.11
C THR A 190 1.55 -1.11 -8.70
N PRO A 191 0.25 -1.17 -8.87
CA PRO A 191 -0.37 -2.33 -9.50
C PRO A 191 0.00 -2.47 -11.00
N TYR A 192 0.64 -1.45 -11.57
CA TYR A 192 1.08 -1.46 -12.97
C TYR A 192 2.40 -2.21 -13.17
N LEU A 193 3.40 -2.00 -12.31
CA LEU A 193 4.71 -2.65 -12.44
C LEU A 193 4.76 -4.02 -11.78
N PHE A 194 4.02 -4.19 -10.67
CA PHE A 194 4.03 -5.42 -9.88
C PHE A 194 2.73 -5.61 -9.11
N ARG A 195 2.17 -6.81 -9.14
CA ARG A 195 0.95 -7.20 -8.41
C ARG A 195 1.29 -8.22 -7.33
N PRO A 196 1.53 -7.83 -6.09
CA PRO A 196 1.96 -8.74 -5.03
C PRO A 196 1.02 -9.92 -4.82
N ILE A 197 -0.30 -9.76 -5.04
CA ILE A 197 -1.30 -10.84 -4.90
C ILE A 197 -1.04 -12.00 -5.87
N GLU A 198 -0.52 -11.72 -7.06
CA GLU A 198 -0.16 -12.76 -8.03
C GLU A 198 1.07 -13.56 -7.57
N HIS A 199 1.84 -13.01 -6.62
CA HIS A 199 3.06 -13.57 -6.04
C HIS A 199 2.89 -14.04 -4.58
N GLY A 200 1.63 -14.20 -4.13
CA GLY A 200 1.30 -14.80 -2.83
C GLY A 200 1.09 -13.81 -1.68
N ALA A 201 1.04 -12.50 -1.92
CA ALA A 201 0.61 -11.57 -0.89
C ALA A 201 -0.88 -11.74 -0.57
N ASP A 202 -1.22 -11.63 0.70
CA ASP A 202 -2.60 -11.76 1.18
C ASP A 202 -3.28 -10.41 1.32
N ILE A 203 -2.54 -9.42 1.80
CA ILE A 203 -2.98 -8.04 1.95
C ILE A 203 -1.97 -7.13 1.27
N VAL A 204 -2.47 -6.20 0.46
CA VAL A 204 -1.67 -5.15 -0.16
C VAL A 204 -2.09 -3.80 0.38
N VAL A 205 -1.13 -2.95 0.70
CA VAL A 205 -1.40 -1.57 1.12
C VAL A 205 -0.72 -0.58 0.15
N HIS A 206 -1.35 0.57 -0.01
CA HIS A 206 -0.78 1.69 -0.75
C HIS A 206 -0.93 3.00 0.00
N SER A 207 0.11 3.80 -0.02
CA SER A 207 -0.06 5.24 0.07
C SER A 207 -0.54 5.75 -1.30
N ALA A 208 -1.86 5.89 -1.45
CA ALA A 208 -2.44 6.40 -2.70
C ALA A 208 -2.03 7.85 -2.99
N THR A 209 -1.53 8.55 -1.99
CA THR A 209 -0.88 9.87 -2.06
C THR A 209 0.23 9.93 -3.11
N LYS A 210 0.91 8.78 -3.35
CA LYS A 210 2.13 8.67 -4.16
C LYS A 210 1.78 8.45 -5.64
N PHE A 211 2.21 7.36 -6.26
CA PHE A 211 2.01 7.12 -7.70
C PHE A 211 0.54 7.05 -8.12
N ILE A 212 -0.37 6.55 -7.28
CA ILE A 212 -1.80 6.48 -7.59
C ILE A 212 -2.34 7.90 -7.86
N GLY A 213 -2.17 8.82 -6.91
CA GLY A 213 -2.55 10.24 -7.10
C GLY A 213 -1.63 10.96 -8.08
N GLY A 214 -0.33 10.83 -7.92
CA GLY A 214 0.72 11.26 -8.83
C GLY A 214 0.97 12.76 -8.95
N HIS A 215 0.18 13.62 -8.31
CA HIS A 215 0.19 15.08 -8.52
C HIS A 215 0.56 15.87 -7.26
N GLY A 216 0.81 15.20 -6.13
CA GLY A 216 1.12 15.87 -4.87
C GLY A 216 -0.04 16.70 -4.29
N SER A 217 -1.27 16.48 -4.76
CA SER A 217 -2.43 17.32 -4.45
C SER A 217 -3.39 16.69 -3.42
N SER A 218 -3.31 15.39 -3.17
CA SER A 218 -4.28 14.68 -2.33
C SER A 218 -3.64 13.59 -1.50
N LEU A 219 -4.05 13.49 -0.24
CA LEU A 219 -3.69 12.37 0.65
C LEU A 219 -4.73 11.25 0.54
N GLY A 220 -4.26 10.01 0.61
CA GLY A 220 -5.10 8.84 0.71
C GLY A 220 -4.28 7.57 0.91
N GLY A 221 -4.95 6.54 1.40
CA GLY A 221 -4.44 5.19 1.51
C GLY A 221 -5.47 4.19 1.05
N VAL A 222 -5.05 3.00 0.72
CA VAL A 222 -5.95 1.89 0.40
C VAL A 222 -5.35 0.58 0.87
N ILE A 223 -6.22 -0.27 1.42
CA ILE A 223 -5.93 -1.66 1.76
C ILE A 223 -6.66 -2.52 0.75
N VAL A 224 -5.98 -3.50 0.18
CA VAL A 224 -6.58 -4.50 -0.71
C VAL A 224 -6.46 -5.86 -0.07
N ASP A 225 -7.62 -6.52 0.10
CA ASP A 225 -7.73 -7.89 0.56
C ASP A 225 -7.71 -8.82 -0.65
N SER A 226 -6.77 -9.76 -0.69
CA SER A 226 -6.70 -10.77 -1.77
C SER A 226 -7.92 -11.68 -1.81
N GLY A 227 -8.57 -11.90 -0.65
CA GLY A 227 -9.63 -12.89 -0.48
C GLY A 227 -9.15 -14.34 -0.49
N ARG A 228 -7.83 -14.58 -0.45
CA ARG A 228 -7.23 -15.92 -0.60
C ARG A 228 -6.75 -16.54 0.71
N PHE A 229 -6.47 -15.72 1.73
CA PHE A 229 -5.99 -16.24 3.01
C PHE A 229 -7.14 -16.83 3.83
N ASP A 230 -6.95 -18.07 4.30
CA ASP A 230 -7.89 -18.73 5.21
C ASP A 230 -7.63 -18.29 6.66
N TRP A 231 -8.41 -17.33 7.12
CA TRP A 231 -8.33 -16.77 8.48
C TRP A 231 -8.64 -17.79 9.57
N SER A 232 -9.25 -18.93 9.23
CA SER A 232 -9.66 -19.98 10.18
C SER A 232 -8.58 -21.05 10.41
N VAL A 233 -7.58 -21.13 9.52
CA VAL A 233 -6.63 -22.26 9.45
C VAL A 233 -5.79 -22.45 10.72
N SER A 234 -5.47 -21.36 11.44
CA SER A 234 -4.49 -21.42 12.53
C SER A 234 -5.06 -21.14 13.92
N GLY A 235 -6.31 -20.69 14.01
CA GLY A 235 -6.88 -20.16 15.26
C GLY A 235 -6.21 -18.88 15.78
N LYS A 236 -5.29 -18.29 15.01
CA LYS A 236 -4.54 -17.09 15.39
C LYS A 236 -5.35 -15.81 15.30
N PHE A 237 -6.50 -15.81 14.59
CA PHE A 237 -7.26 -14.60 14.23
C PHE A 237 -8.70 -14.62 14.81
N PRO A 238 -8.86 -14.74 16.15
CA PRO A 238 -10.17 -14.82 16.78
C PRO A 238 -11.06 -13.60 16.48
N GLN A 239 -10.46 -12.42 16.22
CA GLN A 239 -11.22 -11.22 15.85
C GLN A 239 -11.95 -11.32 14.49
N LEU A 240 -11.61 -12.29 13.66
CA LEU A 240 -12.28 -12.57 12.39
C LEU A 240 -13.19 -13.81 12.48
N THR A 241 -12.81 -14.78 13.31
CA THR A 241 -13.43 -16.12 13.37
C THR A 241 -14.39 -16.32 14.55
N GLU A 242 -14.24 -15.54 15.63
CA GLU A 242 -15.10 -15.59 16.79
C GLU A 242 -16.24 -14.57 16.71
N PRO A 243 -17.35 -14.77 17.47
CA PRO A 243 -18.43 -13.79 17.51
C PRO A 243 -17.96 -12.42 18.03
N ASP A 244 -18.18 -11.36 17.24
CA ASP A 244 -17.82 -10.01 17.63
C ASP A 244 -18.92 -9.38 18.49
N PRO A 245 -18.65 -9.02 19.77
CA PRO A 245 -19.66 -8.48 20.68
C PRO A 245 -20.13 -7.08 20.28
N SER A 246 -19.30 -6.31 19.55
CA SER A 246 -19.66 -4.96 19.10
C SER A 246 -20.52 -4.98 17.83
N TYR A 247 -20.66 -6.16 17.20
CA TYR A 247 -21.43 -6.35 15.98
C TYR A 247 -22.44 -7.51 16.11
N HIS A 248 -23.19 -7.53 17.20
CA HIS A 248 -24.29 -8.49 17.46
C HIS A 248 -23.88 -9.97 17.37
N GLY A 249 -22.62 -10.30 17.66
CA GLY A 249 -22.12 -11.67 17.60
C GLY A 249 -21.80 -12.17 16.19
N VAL A 250 -21.64 -11.27 15.21
CA VAL A 250 -21.24 -11.63 13.84
C VAL A 250 -19.81 -12.22 13.85
N ARG A 251 -19.62 -13.31 13.11
CA ARG A 251 -18.31 -13.83 12.73
C ARG A 251 -18.01 -13.35 11.32
N PHE A 252 -16.96 -12.54 11.16
CA PHE A 252 -16.68 -11.88 9.88
C PHE A 252 -16.38 -12.88 8.75
N VAL A 253 -15.70 -13.98 9.04
CA VAL A 253 -15.42 -15.05 8.05
C VAL A 253 -16.69 -15.71 7.52
N GLU A 254 -17.74 -15.86 8.36
CA GLU A 254 -19.02 -16.41 7.96
C GLU A 254 -19.87 -15.38 7.21
N ALA A 255 -19.87 -14.13 7.67
CA ALA A 255 -20.70 -13.06 7.11
C ALA A 255 -20.18 -12.50 5.79
N ALA A 256 -18.85 -12.48 5.59
CA ALA A 256 -18.24 -11.81 4.46
C ALA A 256 -17.32 -12.71 3.60
N GLY A 257 -17.07 -13.96 4.03
CA GLY A 257 -16.28 -14.92 3.26
C GLY A 257 -14.90 -14.38 2.87
N ALA A 258 -14.62 -14.40 1.58
CA ALA A 258 -13.34 -13.94 1.01
C ALA A 258 -13.01 -12.46 1.30
N THR A 259 -13.98 -11.64 1.68
CA THR A 259 -13.76 -10.21 1.98
C THR A 259 -13.79 -9.91 3.49
N ALA A 260 -13.70 -10.93 4.33
CA ALA A 260 -13.84 -10.82 5.78
C ALA A 260 -12.87 -9.80 6.40
N TYR A 261 -11.65 -9.77 5.93
CA TYR A 261 -10.62 -8.85 6.42
C TYR A 261 -10.97 -7.38 6.12
N ALA A 262 -11.32 -7.07 4.87
CA ALA A 262 -11.69 -5.71 4.47
C ALA A 262 -13.00 -5.25 5.13
N VAL A 263 -13.99 -6.14 5.24
CA VAL A 263 -15.28 -5.86 5.89
C VAL A 263 -15.08 -5.58 7.37
N ARG A 264 -14.27 -6.36 8.10
CA ARG A 264 -13.98 -6.10 9.50
C ARG A 264 -13.23 -4.77 9.68
N ALA A 265 -12.21 -4.51 8.88
CA ALA A 265 -11.49 -3.24 8.96
C ALA A 265 -12.42 -2.03 8.78
N ARG A 266 -13.40 -2.11 7.86
CA ARG A 266 -14.45 -1.10 7.68
C ARG A 266 -15.40 -1.02 8.87
N ALA A 267 -15.96 -2.17 9.28
CA ALA A 267 -17.02 -2.23 10.28
C ALA A 267 -16.54 -1.89 11.69
N ILE A 268 -15.27 -2.16 12.01
CA ILE A 268 -14.68 -1.93 13.33
C ILE A 268 -13.73 -0.73 13.28
N LEU A 269 -12.60 -0.85 12.59
CA LEU A 269 -11.54 0.16 12.67
C LEU A 269 -11.96 1.50 12.07
N LEU A 270 -12.47 1.50 10.85
CA LEU A 270 -12.90 2.75 10.20
C LEU A 270 -14.06 3.38 10.94
N ARG A 271 -15.01 2.58 11.44
CA ARG A 271 -16.14 3.06 12.25
C ARG A 271 -15.68 3.76 13.53
N ASP A 272 -14.75 3.13 14.26
CA ASP A 272 -14.43 3.51 15.64
C ASP A 272 -13.30 4.53 15.73
N THR A 273 -12.34 4.50 14.80
CA THR A 273 -11.17 5.40 14.82
C THR A 273 -11.21 6.49 13.74
N GLY A 274 -12.07 6.34 12.71
CA GLY A 274 -12.49 7.42 11.83
C GLY A 274 -11.48 7.90 10.79
N ALA A 275 -10.49 7.11 10.38
CA ALA A 275 -9.53 7.49 9.34
C ALA A 275 -10.14 7.47 7.92
N THR A 276 -11.29 8.10 7.76
CA THR A 276 -12.07 8.13 6.51
C THR A 276 -11.43 9.05 5.48
N ILE A 277 -11.32 8.58 4.24
CA ILE A 277 -10.95 9.44 3.12
C ILE A 277 -12.11 10.37 2.74
N SER A 278 -11.80 11.61 2.37
CA SER A 278 -12.81 12.53 1.82
C SER A 278 -13.25 12.06 0.42
N PRO A 279 -14.56 12.18 0.06
CA PRO A 279 -15.02 11.88 -1.31
C PRO A 279 -14.30 12.71 -2.38
N PHE A 280 -13.97 13.94 -2.08
CA PHE A 280 -13.19 14.80 -2.98
C PHE A 280 -11.77 14.26 -3.20
N ASN A 281 -11.09 13.80 -2.14
CA ASN A 281 -9.78 13.17 -2.29
C ASN A 281 -9.87 11.86 -3.09
N ALA A 282 -10.88 11.03 -2.83
CA ALA A 282 -11.11 9.82 -3.59
C ALA A 282 -11.32 10.10 -5.09
N PHE A 283 -12.06 11.16 -5.44
CA PHE A 283 -12.23 11.62 -6.81
C PHE A 283 -10.90 12.04 -7.46
N LEU A 284 -10.07 12.83 -6.76
CA LEU A 284 -8.75 13.23 -7.27
C LEU A 284 -7.82 12.02 -7.47
N LEU A 285 -7.87 11.05 -6.55
CA LEU A 285 -7.11 9.80 -6.67
C LEU A 285 -7.61 8.93 -7.83
N LEU A 286 -8.91 8.89 -8.11
CA LEU A 286 -9.48 8.25 -9.29
C LEU A 286 -8.95 8.87 -10.58
N GLN A 287 -8.91 10.21 -10.68
CA GLN A 287 -8.33 10.90 -11.84
C GLN A 287 -6.84 10.56 -12.01
N GLY A 288 -6.08 10.50 -10.91
CA GLY A 288 -4.70 10.06 -10.94
C GLY A 288 -4.57 8.61 -11.42
N LEU A 289 -5.45 7.73 -10.95
CA LEU A 289 -5.45 6.31 -11.30
C LEU A 289 -5.70 6.09 -12.79
N GLU A 290 -6.55 6.89 -13.42
CA GLU A 290 -6.88 6.79 -14.86
C GLU A 290 -5.67 7.00 -15.79
N THR A 291 -4.61 7.63 -15.30
CA THR A 291 -3.36 7.86 -16.05
C THR A 291 -2.15 7.15 -15.44
N LEU A 292 -2.37 6.21 -14.52
CA LEU A 292 -1.30 5.57 -13.76
C LEU A 292 -0.28 4.89 -14.67
N SER A 293 -0.73 4.04 -15.60
CA SER A 293 0.16 3.31 -16.52
C SER A 293 1.03 4.25 -17.34
N LEU A 294 0.42 5.28 -17.95
CA LEU A 294 1.13 6.27 -18.78
C LEU A 294 2.20 7.03 -17.98
N ARG A 295 1.87 7.42 -16.74
CA ARG A 295 2.81 8.15 -15.87
C ARG A 295 3.96 7.27 -15.42
N VAL A 296 3.65 6.07 -14.95
CA VAL A 296 4.65 5.14 -14.41
C VAL A 296 5.59 4.67 -15.50
N GLU A 297 5.09 4.36 -16.71
CA GLU A 297 5.92 4.05 -17.87
C GLU A 297 6.90 5.19 -18.19
N ARG A 298 6.42 6.44 -18.21
CA ARG A 298 7.26 7.61 -18.47
C ARG A 298 8.27 7.84 -17.34
N HIS A 299 7.85 7.66 -16.08
CA HIS A 299 8.74 7.75 -14.92
C HIS A 299 9.90 6.75 -15.03
N VAL A 300 9.60 5.48 -15.31
CA VAL A 300 10.61 4.44 -15.50
C VAL A 300 11.57 4.80 -16.63
N ALA A 301 11.04 5.17 -17.80
CA ALA A 301 11.86 5.52 -18.95
C ALA A 301 12.81 6.71 -18.68
N ASN A 302 12.33 7.71 -17.95
CA ASN A 302 13.14 8.86 -17.55
C ASN A 302 14.18 8.48 -16.50
N ALA A 303 13.80 7.69 -15.48
CA ALA A 303 14.72 7.25 -14.43
C ALA A 303 15.90 6.46 -15.00
N LEU A 304 15.64 5.50 -15.90
CA LEU A 304 16.69 4.70 -16.52
C LEU A 304 17.71 5.55 -17.30
N LYS A 305 17.26 6.57 -18.03
CA LYS A 305 18.16 7.51 -18.71
C LYS A 305 19.02 8.31 -17.73
N ILE A 306 18.46 8.73 -16.62
CA ILE A 306 19.22 9.47 -15.58
C ILE A 306 20.19 8.52 -14.86
N VAL A 307 19.79 7.28 -14.58
CA VAL A 307 20.66 6.25 -14.01
C VAL A 307 21.88 6.02 -14.92
N GLU A 308 21.66 5.84 -16.23
CA GLU A 308 22.74 5.69 -17.23
C GLU A 308 23.69 6.90 -17.23
N PHE A 309 23.12 8.12 -17.29
CA PHE A 309 23.90 9.35 -17.26
C PHE A 309 24.73 9.48 -15.98
N LEU A 310 24.14 9.24 -14.82
CA LEU A 310 24.83 9.37 -13.53
C LEU A 310 25.90 8.30 -13.34
N THR A 311 25.66 7.07 -13.82
CA THR A 311 26.64 5.98 -13.75
C THR A 311 27.93 6.33 -14.50
N ALA A 312 27.82 7.03 -15.63
CA ALA A 312 28.97 7.49 -16.41
C ALA A 312 29.58 8.82 -15.91
N HIS A 313 28.94 9.52 -14.97
CA HIS A 313 29.33 10.87 -14.59
C HIS A 313 30.55 10.90 -13.66
N PRO A 314 31.64 11.66 -13.97
CA PRO A 314 32.93 11.64 -13.24
C PRO A 314 32.82 12.08 -11.77
N LYS A 315 31.82 12.88 -11.38
CA LYS A 315 31.58 13.34 -10.01
C LYS A 315 30.69 12.38 -9.18
N VAL A 316 30.11 11.36 -9.80
CA VAL A 316 29.30 10.33 -9.11
C VAL A 316 30.20 9.18 -8.72
N ARG A 317 30.05 8.70 -7.50
CA ARG A 317 30.79 7.54 -6.96
C ARG A 317 30.03 6.24 -7.21
N LYS A 318 28.72 6.27 -7.01
CA LYS A 318 27.85 5.09 -7.10
C LYS A 318 26.44 5.52 -7.45
N VAL A 319 25.75 4.72 -8.24
CA VAL A 319 24.29 4.79 -8.44
C VAL A 319 23.70 3.50 -7.90
N ASN A 320 22.61 3.60 -7.17
CA ASN A 320 21.94 2.46 -6.56
C ASN A 320 20.55 2.29 -7.21
N HIS A 321 20.48 1.46 -8.25
CA HIS A 321 19.25 1.13 -8.96
C HIS A 321 19.28 -0.34 -9.39
N PRO A 322 18.23 -1.15 -9.20
CA PRO A 322 18.24 -2.59 -9.42
C PRO A 322 18.35 -2.99 -10.90
N ALA A 323 18.14 -2.08 -11.85
CA ALA A 323 18.39 -2.34 -13.27
C ALA A 323 19.91 -2.47 -13.60
N LEU A 324 20.81 -1.98 -12.74
CA LEU A 324 22.25 -2.11 -12.94
C LEU A 324 22.70 -3.55 -12.70
N PRO A 325 23.48 -4.17 -13.62
CA PRO A 325 23.86 -5.57 -13.50
C PRO A 325 24.64 -5.93 -12.23
N GLU A 326 25.36 -4.98 -11.66
CA GLU A 326 26.11 -5.12 -10.41
C GLU A 326 25.27 -4.96 -9.13
N HIS A 327 24.01 -4.57 -9.26
CA HIS A 327 23.13 -4.43 -8.10
C HIS A 327 22.81 -5.80 -7.50
N PRO A 328 22.85 -5.98 -6.17
CA PRO A 328 22.62 -7.28 -5.54
C PRO A 328 21.26 -7.90 -5.91
N ASP A 329 20.22 -7.07 -6.11
CA ASP A 329 18.88 -7.52 -6.43
C ASP A 329 18.57 -7.56 -7.94
N HIS A 330 19.61 -7.46 -8.82
CA HIS A 330 19.40 -7.44 -10.26
C HIS A 330 18.66 -8.68 -10.78
N ALA A 331 18.93 -9.86 -10.22
CA ALA A 331 18.22 -11.08 -10.60
C ALA A 331 16.70 -11.01 -10.26
N LEU A 332 16.35 -10.44 -9.11
CA LEU A 332 14.96 -10.21 -8.73
C LEU A 332 14.30 -9.11 -9.58
N TYR A 333 15.06 -8.08 -9.95
CA TYR A 333 14.60 -7.07 -10.90
C TYR A 333 14.19 -7.69 -12.24
N VAL A 334 15.05 -8.51 -12.83
CA VAL A 334 14.78 -9.19 -14.10
C VAL A 334 13.54 -10.10 -13.99
N ARG A 335 13.37 -10.76 -12.83
CA ARG A 335 12.26 -11.68 -12.58
C ARG A 335 10.92 -10.95 -12.39
N TYR A 336 10.89 -9.92 -11.55
CA TYR A 336 9.65 -9.32 -11.06
C TYR A 336 9.24 -8.03 -11.77
N PHE A 337 10.20 -7.33 -12.39
CA PHE A 337 9.97 -5.99 -12.94
C PHE A 337 10.34 -5.89 -14.43
N PRO A 338 9.70 -6.68 -15.32
CA PRO A 338 10.01 -6.63 -16.76
C PRO A 338 9.72 -5.26 -17.39
N GLN A 339 8.84 -4.45 -16.77
CA GLN A 339 8.50 -3.08 -17.19
C GLN A 339 9.32 -2.01 -16.46
N GLY A 340 10.25 -2.40 -15.58
CA GLY A 340 11.10 -1.53 -14.76
C GLY A 340 10.64 -1.37 -13.32
N ALA A 341 11.55 -0.97 -12.43
CA ALA A 341 11.36 -0.90 -10.99
C ALA A 341 11.13 0.54 -10.49
N GLY A 342 10.16 1.23 -11.07
CA GLY A 342 9.79 2.58 -10.64
C GLY A 342 10.78 3.67 -11.05
N SER A 343 10.77 4.79 -10.31
CA SER A 343 11.53 5.99 -10.66
C SER A 343 12.25 6.62 -9.46
N ILE A 344 12.38 5.87 -8.37
CA ILE A 344 13.06 6.31 -7.16
C ILE A 344 14.36 5.54 -7.06
N PHE A 345 15.46 6.25 -6.90
CA PHE A 345 16.79 5.66 -6.72
C PHE A 345 17.69 6.62 -5.96
N THR A 346 18.81 6.12 -5.48
CA THR A 346 19.82 6.90 -4.78
C THR A 346 21.14 6.90 -5.54
N PHE A 347 21.93 7.94 -5.32
CA PHE A 347 23.30 8.00 -5.84
C PHE A 347 24.21 8.77 -4.88
N GLU A 348 25.50 8.48 -4.97
CA GLU A 348 26.53 9.08 -4.13
C GLU A 348 27.42 10.01 -4.95
N ILE A 349 27.58 11.24 -4.51
CA ILE A 349 28.48 12.23 -5.09
C ILE A 349 29.88 12.07 -4.46
N LYS A 350 30.93 12.22 -5.27
CA LYS A 350 32.30 12.30 -4.76
C LYS A 350 32.46 13.54 -3.88
N GLY A 351 33.00 13.37 -2.70
CA GLY A 351 33.09 14.36 -1.64
C GLY A 351 32.30 13.89 -0.42
N GLY A 352 31.53 14.74 0.18
CA GLY A 352 30.73 14.46 1.36
C GLY A 352 29.39 15.20 1.35
N GLN A 353 28.80 15.35 2.53
CA GLN A 353 27.55 16.08 2.71
C GLN A 353 27.56 17.52 2.17
N PRO A 354 28.66 18.33 2.35
CA PRO A 354 28.71 19.69 1.77
C PRO A 354 28.62 19.70 0.24
N GLU A 355 29.21 18.71 -0.45
CA GLU A 355 29.13 18.57 -1.90
C GLU A 355 27.72 18.18 -2.34
N ALA A 356 27.08 17.25 -1.61
CA ALA A 356 25.69 16.85 -1.86
C ALA A 356 24.72 18.04 -1.67
N PHE A 357 24.92 18.84 -0.63
CA PHE A 357 24.10 20.04 -0.41
C PHE A 357 24.30 21.07 -1.52
N ARG A 358 25.53 21.39 -1.89
CA ARG A 358 25.79 22.30 -3.02
C ARG A 358 25.17 21.83 -4.33
N PHE A 359 25.21 20.52 -4.58
CA PHE A 359 24.54 19.93 -5.74
C PHE A 359 23.01 20.16 -5.68
N ILE A 360 22.38 19.79 -4.59
CA ILE A 360 20.92 19.92 -4.42
C ILE A 360 20.50 21.38 -4.54
N ASP A 361 21.20 22.29 -3.85
CA ASP A 361 20.86 23.70 -3.80
C ASP A 361 21.08 24.43 -5.14
N SER A 362 21.85 23.82 -6.07
CA SER A 362 22.08 24.36 -7.42
C SER A 362 21.05 23.88 -8.45
N LEU A 363 20.13 22.99 -8.09
CA LEU A 363 19.12 22.48 -9.02
C LEU A 363 17.99 23.47 -9.23
N GLU A 364 17.62 23.71 -10.50
CA GLU A 364 16.56 24.64 -10.87
C GLU A 364 15.22 23.97 -11.14
N ILE A 365 15.24 22.73 -11.68
CA ILE A 365 14.03 21.97 -12.05
C ILE A 365 13.59 21.03 -10.95
N PHE A 366 14.55 20.40 -10.26
CA PHE A 366 14.26 19.46 -9.19
C PHE A 366 13.91 20.20 -7.90
N SER A 367 12.72 19.93 -7.36
CA SER A 367 12.30 20.53 -6.10
C SER A 367 12.86 19.76 -4.90
N LEU A 368 13.47 20.48 -3.95
CA LEU A 368 13.89 19.92 -2.67
C LEU A 368 12.70 19.83 -1.73
N LEU A 369 12.21 18.61 -1.49
CA LEU A 369 11.07 18.37 -0.60
C LEU A 369 10.96 16.88 -0.19
N ALA A 370 10.21 16.64 0.90
CA ALA A 370 9.95 15.30 1.42
C ALA A 370 8.70 14.69 0.75
N ASN A 371 8.80 14.31 -0.51
CA ASN A 371 7.79 13.54 -1.23
C ASN A 371 8.45 12.64 -2.28
N VAL A 372 7.67 11.74 -2.86
CA VAL A 372 8.06 10.86 -3.97
C VAL A 372 6.88 10.69 -4.92
N ALA A 373 7.14 10.22 -6.15
CA ALA A 373 6.10 9.84 -7.11
C ALA A 373 5.21 11.00 -7.61
N ASP A 374 5.68 12.23 -7.52
CA ASP A 374 5.04 13.38 -8.16
C ASP A 374 5.35 13.40 -9.66
N VAL A 375 4.49 14.01 -10.48
CA VAL A 375 4.77 14.28 -11.90
C VAL A 375 5.93 15.27 -12.08
N LYS A 376 6.29 16.02 -11.03
CA LYS A 376 7.47 16.91 -11.00
C LYS A 376 8.69 16.15 -10.50
N SER A 377 9.87 16.58 -10.93
CA SER A 377 11.15 16.02 -10.50
C SER A 377 11.51 16.47 -9.10
N LEU A 378 11.83 15.55 -8.23
CA LEU A 378 12.09 15.77 -6.80
C LEU A 378 13.48 15.28 -6.41
N VAL A 379 14.05 15.88 -5.39
CA VAL A 379 15.33 15.49 -4.79
C VAL A 379 15.30 15.71 -3.29
N ILE A 380 16.01 14.89 -2.54
CA ILE A 380 16.23 15.07 -1.11
C ILE A 380 17.55 14.42 -0.68
N HIS A 381 18.15 14.89 0.39
CA HIS A 381 19.27 14.25 1.07
C HIS A 381 18.76 13.37 2.21
N PRO A 382 18.63 12.05 2.04
CA PRO A 382 17.93 11.18 3.01
C PRO A 382 18.56 11.20 4.40
N ALA A 383 19.89 11.16 4.47
CA ALA A 383 20.62 11.06 5.73
C ALA A 383 20.38 12.25 6.70
N SER A 384 20.16 13.46 6.18
CA SER A 384 19.90 14.65 7.00
C SER A 384 18.41 14.97 7.16
N THR A 385 17.50 14.20 6.55
CA THR A 385 16.06 14.49 6.51
C THR A 385 15.21 13.26 6.81
N THR A 386 14.67 12.62 5.79
CA THR A 386 13.64 11.57 5.90
C THR A 386 14.11 10.28 6.59
N HIS A 387 15.42 10.03 6.66
CA HIS A 387 16.03 8.82 7.25
C HIS A 387 17.01 9.14 8.38
N SER A 388 17.05 10.38 8.85
CA SER A 388 17.96 10.81 9.92
C SER A 388 17.76 10.07 11.26
N GLN A 389 16.56 9.53 11.50
CA GLN A 389 16.21 8.79 12.72
C GLN A 389 16.52 7.28 12.60
N GLN A 390 16.92 6.78 11.45
CA GLN A 390 17.25 5.38 11.25
C GLN A 390 18.75 5.17 11.42
N ILE A 391 19.17 4.82 12.65
CA ILE A 391 20.57 4.51 12.95
C ILE A 391 21.08 3.40 12.02
N GLY A 392 22.18 3.66 11.31
CA GLY A 392 22.84 2.71 10.38
C GLY A 392 22.34 2.76 8.93
N ARG A 393 21.27 3.48 8.59
CA ARG A 393 20.81 3.70 7.19
C ARG A 393 21.19 5.08 6.65
N ALA A 394 21.41 6.05 7.52
CA ALA A 394 21.74 7.43 7.17
C ALA A 394 23.20 7.60 6.69
N HIS A 395 24.03 6.57 6.73
CA HIS A 395 25.45 6.61 6.38
C HIS A 395 25.79 5.76 5.16
N VAL A 396 24.81 5.43 4.31
CA VAL A 396 25.08 4.75 3.03
C VAL A 396 24.99 5.72 1.89
#